data_90c41166c61aa6dd7ba7dc5211b119fc
#
_entry.id   90c41166c61aa6dd7ba7dc5211b119fc
#
_cell.length_a   1.000
_cell.length_b   1.000
_cell.length_c   1.000
_cell.angle_alpha   90.00
_cell.angle_beta   90.00
_cell.angle_gamma   90.00
#
_symmetry.space_group_name_H-M   'P 1'
#
loop_
_entity.id
_entity.type
_entity.pdbx_description
1 polymer ?
#
loop_
_entity_poly.entity_id
_entity_poly.type
_entity_poly.pdbx_seq_one_letter_code
_entity_poly.pdbx_strand_id
1 'polypeptide(L)'
;MSLGQELAPHLPFLRRYARALSGSQTHGDAFVRATLEAIVAKPDEFPRDVDPRLGLYKTFHAIWSTANVEEGEEPSKDYGGAEGIAQARLSRITPLSGEALLLTSLEGFSSDDAAYLIGASPEDVDSLVAEALSEIERQTLADVLIIEDEPIIAMDIE
;
A
#
# COMPACT_ATOMS: atom_id res chain seq x y z
N MET A 1 -6.17 10.47 -27.67
CA MET A 1 -6.02 11.05 -26.32
C MET A 1 -4.55 11.15 -25.96
N SER A 2 -4.17 12.21 -25.28
CA SER A 2 -2.82 12.28 -24.71
C SER A 2 -2.68 11.33 -23.52
N LEU A 3 -1.45 10.93 -23.21
CA LEU A 3 -1.18 10.06 -22.07
C LEU A 3 -1.69 10.67 -20.76
N GLY A 4 -1.52 11.98 -20.59
CA GLY A 4 -2.04 12.67 -19.41
C GLY A 4 -3.54 12.58 -19.26
N GLN A 5 -4.28 12.66 -20.36
CA GLN A 5 -5.74 12.50 -20.36
C GLN A 5 -6.15 11.06 -20.01
N GLU A 6 -5.38 10.07 -20.43
CA GLU A 6 -5.63 8.66 -20.11
C GLU A 6 -5.37 8.37 -18.64
N LEU A 7 -4.38 9.01 -18.05
CA LEU A 7 -3.98 8.77 -16.67
C LEU A 7 -4.78 9.59 -15.64
N ALA A 8 -5.29 10.74 -16.03
CA ALA A 8 -5.98 11.66 -15.11
C ALA A 8 -7.09 11.00 -14.28
N PRO A 9 -7.99 10.17 -14.85
CA PRO A 9 -9.05 9.53 -14.06
C PRO A 9 -8.54 8.57 -13.00
N HIS A 10 -7.31 8.06 -13.12
CA HIS A 10 -6.73 7.09 -12.21
C HIS A 10 -5.92 7.73 -11.09
N LEU A 11 -5.59 9.01 -11.19
CA LEU A 11 -4.75 9.71 -10.23
C LEU A 11 -5.32 9.77 -8.80
N PRO A 12 -6.62 10.04 -8.60
CA PRO A 12 -7.18 10.02 -7.24
C PRO A 12 -7.04 8.67 -6.55
N PHE A 13 -7.17 7.58 -7.30
CA PHE A 13 -7.02 6.22 -6.78
C PHE A 13 -5.57 5.91 -6.47
N LEU A 14 -4.65 6.32 -7.33
CA LEU A 14 -3.22 6.16 -7.08
C LEU A 14 -2.78 6.95 -5.83
N ARG A 15 -3.30 8.16 -5.65
CA ARG A 15 -3.03 8.95 -4.43
C ARG A 15 -3.50 8.23 -3.18
N ARG A 16 -4.71 7.69 -3.21
CA ARG A 16 -5.26 6.93 -2.08
C ARG A 16 -4.37 5.73 -1.76
N TYR A 17 -4.00 4.98 -2.78
CA TYR A 17 -3.12 3.82 -2.65
C TYR A 17 -1.75 4.21 -2.08
N ALA A 18 -1.14 5.27 -2.63
CA ALA A 18 0.16 5.75 -2.18
C ALA A 18 0.14 6.21 -0.71
N ARG A 19 -0.93 6.88 -0.30
CA ARG A 19 -1.12 7.31 1.09
C ARG A 19 -1.28 6.11 2.02
N ALA A 20 -2.05 5.11 1.61
CA ALA A 20 -2.22 3.89 2.39
C ALA A 20 -0.90 3.12 2.52
N LEU A 21 -0.16 3.02 1.43
CA LEU A 21 1.10 2.27 1.39
C LEU A 21 2.21 2.96 2.20
N SER A 22 2.32 4.29 2.10
CA SER A 22 3.35 5.06 2.80
C SER A 22 2.95 5.41 4.24
N GLY A 23 1.68 5.32 4.58
CA GLY A 23 1.16 5.73 5.87
C GLY A 23 1.11 7.24 6.08
N SER A 24 1.35 8.05 5.05
CA SER A 24 1.43 9.50 5.14
C SER A 24 0.90 10.15 3.87
N GLN A 25 0.09 11.19 4.03
CA GLN A 25 -0.39 11.97 2.89
C GLN A 25 0.76 12.66 2.16
N THR A 26 1.69 13.25 2.90
CA THR A 26 2.84 13.98 2.34
C THR A 26 3.75 13.04 1.54
N HIS A 27 4.10 11.90 2.11
CA HIS A 27 4.95 10.92 1.42
C HIS A 27 4.23 10.28 0.24
N GLY A 28 2.96 9.93 0.42
CA GLY A 28 2.15 9.36 -0.67
C GLY A 28 2.07 10.29 -1.86
N ASP A 29 1.77 11.57 -1.61
CA ASP A 29 1.67 12.57 -2.68
C ASP A 29 3.03 12.83 -3.35
N ALA A 30 4.13 12.77 -2.59
CA ALA A 30 5.49 12.90 -3.14
C ALA A 30 5.82 11.75 -4.10
N PHE A 31 5.46 10.51 -3.76
CA PHE A 31 5.65 9.36 -4.65
C PHE A 31 4.81 9.45 -5.91
N VAL A 32 3.57 9.93 -5.81
CA VAL A 32 2.72 10.15 -6.99
C VAL A 32 3.33 11.22 -7.89
N ARG A 33 3.82 12.32 -7.31
CA ARG A 33 4.50 13.37 -8.07
C ARG A 33 5.73 12.82 -8.78
N ALA A 34 6.56 12.07 -8.09
CA ALA A 34 7.76 11.45 -8.68
C ALA A 34 7.39 10.52 -9.83
N THR A 35 6.31 9.77 -9.69
CA THR A 35 5.79 8.89 -10.75
C THR A 35 5.40 9.68 -11.99
N LEU A 36 4.66 10.77 -11.82
CA LEU A 36 4.23 11.62 -12.94
C LEU A 36 5.43 12.30 -13.61
N GLU A 37 6.39 12.79 -12.82
CA GLU A 37 7.62 13.40 -13.35
C GLU A 37 8.43 12.40 -14.17
N ALA A 38 8.53 11.15 -13.71
CA ALA A 38 9.21 10.09 -14.44
C ALA A 38 8.54 9.80 -15.79
N ILE A 39 7.21 9.76 -15.81
CA ILE A 39 6.44 9.53 -17.05
C ILE A 39 6.64 10.68 -18.03
N VAL A 40 6.60 11.93 -17.55
CA VAL A 40 6.81 13.12 -18.38
C VAL A 40 8.23 13.17 -18.93
N ALA A 41 9.22 12.79 -18.11
CA ALA A 41 10.62 12.81 -18.52
C ALA A 41 10.93 11.78 -19.59
N LYS A 42 10.29 10.60 -19.53
CA LYS A 42 10.52 9.49 -20.47
C LYS A 42 9.21 8.83 -20.87
N PRO A 43 8.37 9.51 -21.67
CA PRO A 43 7.08 8.96 -22.07
C PRO A 43 7.19 7.64 -22.84
N ASP A 44 8.30 7.44 -23.55
CA ASP A 44 8.54 6.24 -24.35
C ASP A 44 8.78 4.99 -23.50
N GLU A 45 9.21 5.17 -22.26
CA GLU A 45 9.41 4.06 -21.31
C GLU A 45 8.12 3.62 -20.62
N PHE A 46 7.04 4.41 -20.74
CA PHE A 46 5.77 4.05 -20.12
C PHE A 46 5.17 2.82 -20.82
N PRO A 47 4.72 1.80 -20.05
CA PRO A 47 4.13 0.59 -20.63
C PRO A 47 2.86 0.90 -21.42
N ARG A 48 2.84 0.58 -22.71
CA ARG A 48 1.70 0.81 -23.60
C ARG A 48 0.98 -0.48 -24.00
N ASP A 49 1.55 -1.61 -23.67
CA ASP A 49 1.03 -2.93 -23.95
C ASP A 49 0.02 -3.42 -22.91
N VAL A 50 -0.19 -2.64 -21.86
CA VAL A 50 -1.14 -2.93 -20.78
C VAL A 50 -2.11 -1.76 -20.62
N ASP A 51 -3.17 -1.98 -19.83
CA ASP A 51 -4.11 -0.93 -19.47
C ASP A 51 -3.37 0.29 -18.88
N PRO A 52 -3.74 1.53 -19.24
CA PRO A 52 -3.10 2.74 -18.70
C PRO A 52 -3.05 2.77 -17.17
N ARG A 53 -4.10 2.31 -16.51
CA ARG A 53 -4.13 2.20 -15.04
C ARG A 53 -3.03 1.26 -14.53
N LEU A 54 -2.90 0.10 -15.16
CA LEU A 54 -1.88 -0.88 -14.78
C LEU A 54 -0.47 -0.34 -15.04
N GLY A 55 -0.26 0.32 -16.16
CA GLY A 55 1.02 0.96 -16.49
C GLY A 55 1.40 2.05 -15.50
N LEU A 56 0.43 2.86 -15.07
CA LEU A 56 0.63 3.91 -14.06
C LEU A 56 1.10 3.30 -12.74
N TYR A 57 0.42 2.27 -12.26
CA TYR A 57 0.79 1.59 -11.02
C TYR A 57 2.14 0.87 -11.14
N LYS A 58 2.44 0.32 -12.32
CA LYS A 58 3.76 -0.31 -12.56
C LYS A 58 4.89 0.69 -12.42
N THR A 59 4.73 1.88 -12.99
CA THR A 59 5.71 2.96 -12.86
C THR A 59 5.86 3.39 -11.40
N PHE A 60 4.75 3.54 -10.70
CA PHE A 60 4.75 3.86 -9.28
C PHE A 60 5.53 2.82 -8.47
N HIS A 61 5.29 1.53 -8.71
CA HIS A 61 5.97 0.45 -7.98
C HIS A 61 7.47 0.40 -8.25
N ALA A 62 7.90 0.74 -9.46
CA ALA A 62 9.31 0.82 -9.78
C ALA A 62 10.02 1.88 -8.91
N ILE A 63 9.38 3.04 -8.73
CA ILE A 63 9.91 4.13 -7.91
C ILE A 63 9.84 3.76 -6.42
N TRP A 64 8.71 3.20 -5.98
CA TRP A 64 8.49 2.78 -4.60
C TRP A 64 9.53 1.75 -4.16
N SER A 65 9.78 0.75 -4.98
CA SER A 65 10.75 -0.31 -4.68
C SER A 65 12.17 0.22 -4.54
N THR A 66 12.55 1.17 -5.41
CA THR A 66 13.86 1.79 -5.37
C THR A 66 14.05 2.61 -4.09
N ALA A 67 13.05 3.42 -3.75
CA ALA A 67 13.11 4.26 -2.55
C ALA A 67 13.16 3.43 -1.27
N ASN A 68 12.41 2.34 -1.21
CA ASN A 68 12.38 1.49 -0.01
C ASN A 68 13.69 0.75 0.24
N VAL A 69 14.45 0.46 -0.80
CA VAL A 69 15.77 -0.12 -0.63
C VAL A 69 16.72 0.88 0.04
N GLU A 70 16.56 2.16 -0.27
CA GLU A 70 17.39 3.21 0.31
C GLU A 70 16.98 3.59 1.75
N GLU A 71 15.69 3.52 2.05
CA GLU A 71 15.14 3.90 3.36
C GLU A 71 15.17 2.78 4.40
N GLY A 72 15.50 1.57 4.02
CA GLY A 72 15.46 0.38 4.89
C GLY A 72 16.38 0.40 6.10
N GLU A 73 17.14 1.46 6.32
CA GLU A 73 18.10 1.56 7.42
C GLU A 73 17.73 2.59 8.51
N GLU A 74 16.69 3.40 8.33
CA GLU A 74 16.32 4.37 9.36
C GLU A 74 15.10 3.94 10.18
N PRO A 75 15.24 3.84 11.52
CA PRO A 75 14.08 3.61 12.37
C PRO A 75 13.15 4.83 12.26
N SER A 76 11.90 4.55 12.00
CA SER A 76 10.86 5.56 11.92
C SER A 76 10.85 6.43 13.15
N LYS A 77 10.98 7.73 12.94
CA LYS A 77 10.90 8.72 14.00
C LYS A 77 9.50 8.74 14.60
N ASP A 78 9.47 8.96 15.89
CA ASP A 78 8.32 9.18 16.74
C ASP A 78 7.08 9.72 16.02
N TYR A 79 6.19 8.81 15.68
CA TYR A 79 4.83 9.17 15.29
C TYR A 79 3.96 9.07 16.55
N GLY A 80 3.68 10.20 17.19
CA GLY A 80 2.79 10.24 18.34
C GLY A 80 1.33 10.08 17.92
N GLY A 81 0.53 9.41 18.75
CA GLY A 81 -0.91 9.32 18.58
C GLY A 81 -1.39 8.15 17.73
N ALA A 82 -2.67 8.22 17.31
CA ALA A 82 -3.35 7.15 16.58
C ALA A 82 -2.70 6.85 15.21
N GLU A 83 -2.18 7.87 14.54
CA GLU A 83 -1.48 7.71 13.27
C GLU A 83 -0.18 6.91 13.44
N GLY A 84 0.55 7.15 14.52
CA GLY A 84 1.75 6.42 14.84
C GLY A 84 1.48 4.94 15.11
N ILE A 85 0.38 4.64 15.79
CA ILE A 85 -0.02 3.25 16.06
C ILE A 85 -0.40 2.54 14.76
N ALA A 86 -1.18 3.19 13.90
CA ALA A 86 -1.57 2.63 12.60
C ALA A 86 -0.35 2.37 11.72
N GLN A 87 0.59 3.32 11.70
CA GLN A 87 1.81 3.20 10.92
C GLN A 87 2.75 2.12 11.48
N ALA A 88 2.84 2.00 12.80
CA ALA A 88 3.60 0.93 13.42
C ALA A 88 3.01 -0.45 13.11
N ARG A 89 1.70 -0.55 12.97
CA ARG A 89 1.03 -1.79 12.56
C ARG A 89 1.33 -2.13 11.10
N LEU A 90 1.29 -1.13 10.20
CA LEU A 90 1.63 -1.32 8.80
C LEU A 90 3.10 -1.72 8.62
N SER A 91 4.00 -1.17 9.44
CA SER A 91 5.42 -1.52 9.38
C SER A 91 5.73 -2.94 9.84
N ARG A 92 4.82 -3.59 10.58
CA ARG A 92 4.95 -5.00 10.98
C ARG A 92 4.53 -5.98 9.90
N ILE A 93 3.73 -5.53 8.94
CA ILE A 93 3.39 -6.30 7.76
C ILE A 93 4.55 -6.14 6.79
N THR A 94 5.07 -7.26 6.27
CA THR A 94 6.15 -7.16 5.28
C THR A 94 5.67 -6.27 4.13
N PRO A 95 6.51 -5.35 3.62
CA PRO A 95 6.06 -4.41 2.58
C PRO A 95 5.37 -5.10 1.40
N LEU A 96 5.89 -6.24 0.99
CA LEU A 96 5.35 -6.99 -0.14
C LEU A 96 3.96 -7.56 0.15
N SER A 97 3.72 -8.08 1.35
CA SER A 97 2.40 -8.57 1.77
C SER A 97 1.38 -7.44 1.82
N GLY A 98 1.78 -6.29 2.35
CA GLY A 98 0.93 -5.11 2.40
C GLY A 98 0.59 -4.58 1.01
N GLU A 99 1.57 -4.54 0.11
CA GLU A 99 1.35 -4.16 -1.29
C GLU A 99 0.35 -5.09 -1.96
N ALA A 100 0.52 -6.39 -1.83
CA ALA A 100 -0.37 -7.39 -2.42
C ALA A 100 -1.79 -7.24 -1.89
N LEU A 101 -1.96 -7.05 -0.59
CA LEU A 101 -3.26 -6.87 0.04
C LEU A 101 -3.96 -5.60 -0.47
N LEU A 102 -3.25 -4.48 -0.49
CA LEU A 102 -3.82 -3.20 -0.94
C LEU A 102 -4.18 -3.24 -2.42
N LEU A 103 -3.34 -3.83 -3.26
CA LEU A 103 -3.60 -3.91 -4.69
C LEU A 103 -4.84 -4.75 -4.99
N THR A 104 -5.04 -5.85 -4.30
CA THR A 104 -6.18 -6.73 -4.53
C THR A 104 -7.45 -6.27 -3.82
N SER A 105 -7.35 -5.85 -2.56
CA SER A 105 -8.52 -5.51 -1.74
C SER A 105 -8.98 -4.06 -1.89
N LEU A 106 -8.04 -3.11 -1.90
CA LEU A 106 -8.37 -1.68 -2.01
C LEU A 106 -8.56 -1.25 -3.46
N GLU A 107 -7.65 -1.66 -4.34
CA GLU A 107 -7.64 -1.24 -5.74
C GLU A 107 -8.37 -2.20 -6.67
N GLY A 108 -8.69 -3.40 -6.21
CA GLY A 108 -9.47 -4.36 -6.97
C GLY A 108 -8.73 -5.02 -8.13
N PHE A 109 -7.42 -5.03 -8.12
CA PHE A 109 -6.63 -5.75 -9.13
C PHE A 109 -6.77 -7.26 -8.95
N SER A 110 -6.72 -8.00 -10.05
CA SER A 110 -6.63 -9.46 -10.00
C SER A 110 -5.26 -9.90 -9.47
N SER A 111 -5.16 -11.16 -9.08
CA SER A 111 -3.87 -11.73 -8.68
C SER A 111 -2.83 -11.65 -9.79
N ASP A 112 -3.26 -11.83 -11.05
CA ASP A 112 -2.38 -11.71 -12.21
C ASP A 112 -1.84 -10.28 -12.35
N ASP A 113 -2.69 -9.26 -12.25
CA ASP A 113 -2.29 -7.86 -12.36
C ASP A 113 -1.40 -7.45 -11.18
N ALA A 114 -1.76 -7.84 -9.97
CA ALA A 114 -0.94 -7.57 -8.79
C ALA A 114 0.43 -8.24 -8.90
N ALA A 115 0.49 -9.47 -9.42
CA ALA A 115 1.75 -10.18 -9.66
C ALA A 115 2.66 -9.41 -10.63
N TYR A 116 2.07 -8.90 -11.70
CA TYR A 116 2.79 -8.06 -12.65
C TYR A 116 3.37 -6.81 -11.97
N LEU A 117 2.59 -6.17 -11.10
CA LEU A 117 2.99 -4.93 -10.43
C LEU A 117 4.12 -5.14 -9.43
N ILE A 118 4.10 -6.24 -8.68
CA ILE A 118 5.10 -6.49 -7.63
C ILE A 118 6.24 -7.42 -8.09
N GLY A 119 6.16 -7.93 -9.32
CA GLY A 119 7.21 -8.80 -9.86
C GLY A 119 7.19 -10.21 -9.26
N ALA A 120 6.01 -10.77 -9.02
CA ALA A 120 5.82 -12.09 -8.43
C ALA A 120 4.94 -12.97 -9.32
N SER A 121 4.63 -14.19 -8.89
CA SER A 121 3.64 -15.03 -9.54
C SER A 121 2.25 -14.80 -8.91
N PRO A 122 1.14 -15.14 -9.62
CA PRO A 122 -0.19 -15.03 -9.03
C PRO A 122 -0.35 -15.86 -7.75
N GLU A 123 0.28 -17.04 -7.69
CA GLU A 123 0.27 -17.90 -6.50
C GLU A 123 0.98 -17.23 -5.34
N ASP A 124 2.08 -16.53 -5.59
CA ASP A 124 2.81 -15.76 -4.58
C ASP A 124 1.94 -14.61 -4.07
N VAL A 125 1.19 -13.93 -4.93
CA VAL A 125 0.26 -12.87 -4.54
C VAL A 125 -0.79 -13.42 -3.58
N ASP A 126 -1.39 -14.56 -3.89
CA ASP A 126 -2.40 -15.18 -3.04
C ASP A 126 -1.82 -15.54 -1.66
N SER A 127 -0.59 -16.05 -1.63
CA SER A 127 0.11 -16.36 -0.38
C SER A 127 0.42 -15.11 0.43
N LEU A 128 0.86 -14.05 -0.22
CA LEU A 128 1.16 -12.76 0.42
C LEU A 128 -0.11 -12.13 1.01
N VAL A 129 -1.21 -12.19 0.30
CA VAL A 129 -2.51 -11.69 0.79
C VAL A 129 -2.95 -12.48 2.01
N ALA A 130 -2.84 -13.81 1.97
CA ALA A 130 -3.18 -14.66 3.10
C ALA A 130 -2.31 -14.36 4.32
N GLU A 131 -1.02 -14.14 4.12
CA GLU A 131 -0.07 -13.74 5.17
C GLU A 131 -0.48 -12.40 5.80
N ALA A 132 -0.80 -11.39 4.98
CA ALA A 132 -1.21 -10.07 5.45
C ALA A 132 -2.52 -10.15 6.26
N LEU A 133 -3.51 -10.88 5.76
CA LEU A 133 -4.79 -11.06 6.44
C LEU A 133 -4.61 -11.78 7.78
N SER A 134 -3.76 -12.79 7.81
CA SER A 134 -3.45 -13.54 9.04
C SER A 134 -2.81 -12.65 10.09
N GLU A 135 -1.91 -11.76 9.68
CA GLU A 135 -1.26 -10.80 10.58
C GLU A 135 -2.24 -9.77 11.12
N ILE A 136 -3.11 -9.23 10.27
CA ILE A 136 -4.15 -8.30 10.67
C ILE A 136 -5.11 -8.96 11.66
N GLU A 137 -5.50 -10.20 11.40
CA GLU A 137 -6.39 -10.97 12.27
C GLU A 137 -5.76 -11.15 13.67
N ARG A 138 -4.48 -11.51 13.74
CA ARG A 138 -3.77 -11.64 15.01
C ARG A 138 -3.74 -10.34 15.80
N GLN A 139 -3.47 -9.23 15.13
CA GLN A 139 -3.45 -7.89 15.77
C GLN A 139 -4.84 -7.48 16.22
N THR A 140 -5.86 -7.73 15.42
CA THR A 140 -7.24 -7.40 15.75
C THR A 140 -7.73 -8.21 16.95
N LEU A 141 -7.42 -9.50 17.02
CA LEU A 141 -7.77 -10.34 18.16
C LEU A 141 -7.12 -9.85 19.46
N ALA A 142 -5.86 -9.45 19.40
CA ALA A 142 -5.16 -8.89 20.55
C ALA A 142 -5.83 -7.60 21.04
N ASP A 143 -6.19 -6.70 20.13
CA ASP A 143 -6.87 -5.44 20.45
C ASP A 143 -8.26 -5.68 21.04
N VAL A 144 -9.02 -6.63 20.50
CA VAL A 144 -10.36 -6.97 21.00
C VAL A 144 -10.28 -7.55 22.40
N LEU A 145 -9.31 -8.40 22.70
CA LEU A 145 -9.12 -8.95 24.04
C LEU A 145 -8.82 -7.86 25.07
N ILE A 146 -8.05 -6.85 24.72
CA ILE A 146 -7.74 -5.72 25.60
C ILE A 146 -9.00 -4.88 25.85
N ILE A 147 -9.81 -4.63 24.83
CA ILE A 147 -11.04 -3.84 24.92
C ILE A 147 -12.12 -4.56 25.73
N GLU A 148 -12.23 -5.87 25.61
CA GLU A 148 -13.25 -6.68 26.31
C GLU A 148 -13.08 -6.70 27.83
N ASP A 149 -11.86 -6.57 28.33
CA ASP A 149 -11.61 -6.53 29.77
C ASP A 149 -12.28 -5.34 30.44
N GLU A 150 -12.34 -4.18 29.81
CA GLU A 150 -12.96 -2.98 30.38
C GLU A 150 -14.48 -3.05 30.44
N PRO A 151 -15.23 -3.46 29.38
CA PRO A 151 -16.68 -3.59 29.45
C PRO A 151 -17.15 -4.64 30.44
N ILE A 152 -16.43 -5.73 30.60
CA ILE A 152 -16.77 -6.78 31.55
C ILE A 152 -16.67 -6.26 32.99
N ILE A 153 -15.63 -5.50 33.31
CA ILE A 153 -15.45 -4.87 34.61
C ILE A 153 -16.58 -3.87 34.91
N ALA A 154 -16.97 -3.07 33.90
CA ALA A 154 -18.07 -2.11 34.03
C ALA A 154 -19.43 -2.80 34.27
N MET A 155 -19.64 -3.96 33.72
CA MET A 155 -20.87 -4.74 33.93
C MET A 155 -20.94 -5.36 35.31
N ASP A 156 -19.81 -5.75 35.88
CA ASP A 156 -19.74 -6.32 37.24
C ASP A 156 -20.05 -5.32 38.32
N ILE A 157 -19.99 -4.04 38.04
CA ILE A 157 -20.26 -2.96 39.00
C ILE A 157 -21.76 -2.73 39.16
N GLU A 158 -22.57 -3.16 38.25
CA GLU A 158 -24.01 -3.09 38.34
C GLU A 158 -24.57 -4.21 39.23
#